data_c96e5a591112c61344c4a116bb33a074
#
_entry.id   c96e5a591112c61344c4a116bb33a074
#
_cell.length_a   1.000
_cell.length_b   1.000
_cell.length_c   1.000
_cell.angle_alpha   90.00
_cell.angle_beta   90.00
_cell.angle_gamma   90.00
#
_symmetry.space_group_name_H-M   'P 1'
#
loop_
_entity.id
_entity.type
_entity.pdbx_description
1 polymer ?
#
loop_
_entity_poly.entity_id
_entity_poly.type
_entity_poly.pdbx_seq_one_letter_code
_entity_poly.pdbx_strand_id
1 'polypeptide(L)'
;MSKFYIIGKISRDLAKRMQSDPDADRGAAIKTICETVGVKFHSYEWVRGRFDVINVIEGDYESVLGMKVAIMNAGLMEDIMIHEVF
;
A
#
# COMPACT_ATOMS: atom_id res chain seq x y z
N MET A 1 -0.47 4.36 -19.15
CA MET A 1 -0.37 4.10 -17.70
C MET A 1 -1.55 4.74 -16.99
N SER A 2 -2.09 4.04 -16.03
CA SER A 2 -3.25 4.54 -15.29
C SER A 2 -2.87 4.87 -13.85
N LYS A 3 -3.67 5.74 -13.27
CA LYS A 3 -3.57 6.10 -11.86
C LYS A 3 -4.51 5.20 -11.06
N PHE A 4 -4.07 4.73 -9.92
CA PHE A 4 -4.82 3.83 -9.05
C PHE A 4 -4.87 4.34 -7.63
N TYR A 5 -6.01 4.11 -6.99
CA TYR A 5 -6.15 4.27 -5.54
C TYR A 5 -6.10 2.88 -4.92
N ILE A 6 -5.15 2.66 -4.04
CA ILE A 6 -5.02 1.42 -3.29
C ILE A 6 -5.51 1.72 -1.87
N ILE A 7 -6.59 1.07 -1.49
CA ILE A 7 -7.21 1.28 -0.20
C ILE A 7 -6.97 0.02 0.63
N GLY A 8 -6.32 0.16 1.77
CA GLY A 8 -5.88 -0.99 2.53
C GLY A 8 -6.31 -0.96 3.99
N LYS A 9 -6.52 -2.16 4.50
CA LYS A 9 -6.72 -2.40 5.92
C LYS A 9 -5.49 -3.13 6.44
N ILE A 10 -4.86 -2.57 7.48
CA ILE A 10 -3.61 -3.15 8.01
C ILE A 10 -3.88 -4.52 8.65
N SER A 11 -2.87 -5.37 8.59
CA SER A 11 -2.90 -6.67 9.23
C SER A 11 -2.69 -6.53 10.73
N ARG A 12 -3.05 -7.58 11.48
CA ARG A 12 -2.74 -7.66 12.90
C ARG A 12 -1.22 -7.61 13.13
N ASP A 13 -0.46 -8.26 12.28
CA ASP A 13 0.99 -8.27 12.39
C ASP A 13 1.59 -6.88 12.21
N LEU A 14 1.09 -6.12 11.24
CA LEU A 14 1.53 -4.74 11.07
C LEU A 14 1.15 -3.88 12.27
N ALA A 15 -0.06 -4.04 12.80
CA ALA A 15 -0.49 -3.31 13.99
C ALA A 15 0.43 -3.57 15.17
N LYS A 16 0.85 -4.82 15.37
CA LYS A 16 1.81 -5.18 16.43
C LYS A 16 3.17 -4.53 16.21
N ARG A 17 3.66 -4.52 14.95
CA ARG A 17 4.94 -3.86 14.62
C ARG A 17 4.86 -2.35 14.88
N MET A 18 3.73 -1.73 14.56
CA MET A 18 3.54 -0.30 14.80
C MET A 18 3.54 0.02 16.28
N GLN A 19 3.02 -0.87 17.10
CA GLN A 19 3.04 -0.71 18.56
C GLN A 19 4.46 -0.81 19.11
N SER A 20 5.27 -1.72 18.59
CA SER A 20 6.65 -1.92 19.06
C SER A 20 7.64 -0.93 18.42
N ASP A 21 7.32 -0.37 17.26
CA ASP A 21 8.18 0.58 16.55
C ASP A 21 7.30 1.67 15.92
N PRO A 22 6.76 2.59 16.73
CA PRO A 22 5.83 3.60 16.23
C PRO A 22 6.47 4.65 15.33
N ASP A 23 7.80 4.78 15.36
CA ASP A 23 8.51 5.79 14.58
C ASP A 23 8.92 5.30 13.19
N ALA A 24 8.69 4.04 12.84
CA ALA A 24 9.03 3.51 11.54
C ALA A 24 8.18 4.17 10.44
N ASP A 25 8.84 4.56 9.34
CA ASP A 25 8.18 5.18 8.19
C ASP A 25 7.55 4.12 7.29
N ARG A 26 6.25 3.92 7.43
CA ARG A 26 5.51 2.93 6.64
C ARG A 26 5.35 3.36 5.18
N GLY A 27 5.26 4.67 4.96
CA GLY A 27 5.21 5.22 3.61
C GLY A 27 6.47 4.94 2.83
N ALA A 28 7.63 5.02 3.48
CA ALA A 28 8.91 4.70 2.83
C ALA A 28 8.97 3.23 2.42
N ALA A 29 8.44 2.31 3.25
CA ALA A 29 8.40 0.89 2.91
C ALA A 29 7.54 0.64 1.67
N ILE A 30 6.38 1.26 1.58
CA ILE A 30 5.49 1.15 0.42
C ILE A 30 6.14 1.75 -0.82
N LYS A 31 6.82 2.89 -0.68
CA LYS A 31 7.54 3.52 -1.79
C LYS A 31 8.59 2.58 -2.36
N THR A 32 9.33 1.88 -1.50
CA THR A 32 10.33 0.90 -1.94
C THR A 32 9.68 -0.25 -2.70
N ILE A 33 8.54 -0.75 -2.25
CA ILE A 33 7.80 -1.79 -2.97
C ILE A 33 7.38 -1.28 -4.35
N CYS A 34 6.86 -0.05 -4.44
CA CYS A 34 6.48 0.55 -5.71
C CYS A 34 7.66 0.61 -6.69
N GLU A 35 8.81 1.05 -6.22
CA GLU A 35 10.02 1.12 -7.05
C GLU A 35 10.42 -0.27 -7.55
N THR A 36 10.33 -1.28 -6.70
CA THR A 36 10.69 -2.66 -7.04
C THR A 36 9.81 -3.22 -8.16
N VAL A 37 8.52 -2.93 -8.14
CA VAL A 37 7.58 -3.44 -9.15
C VAL A 37 7.37 -2.49 -10.33
N GLY A 38 8.03 -1.33 -10.32
CA GLY A 38 8.00 -0.40 -11.45
C GLY A 38 6.76 0.49 -11.52
N VAL A 39 6.11 0.77 -10.39
CA VAL A 39 5.01 1.74 -10.35
C VAL A 39 5.48 3.03 -9.72
N LYS A 40 4.88 4.15 -10.16
CA LYS A 40 5.19 5.47 -9.64
C LYS A 40 4.39 5.71 -8.36
N PHE A 41 5.08 6.08 -7.30
CA PHE A 41 4.47 6.43 -6.02
C PHE A 41 4.06 7.90 -6.03
N HIS A 42 2.80 8.19 -5.70
CA HIS A 42 2.31 9.56 -5.57
C HIS A 42 2.12 9.94 -4.11
N SER A 43 1.37 9.16 -3.34
CA SER A 43 1.10 9.48 -1.94
C SER A 43 0.73 8.24 -1.15
N TYR A 44 0.87 8.36 0.17
CA TYR A 44 0.50 7.32 1.12
C TYR A 44 -0.03 8.03 2.35
N GLU A 45 -1.32 7.84 2.65
CA GLU A 45 -1.96 8.56 3.75
C GLU A 45 -2.69 7.60 4.67
N TRP A 46 -2.60 7.86 5.96
CA TRP A 46 -3.39 7.21 6.97
C TRP A 46 -4.72 7.93 7.10
N VAL A 47 -5.81 7.17 7.16
CA VAL A 47 -7.15 7.74 7.20
C VAL A 47 -7.94 7.12 8.34
N ARG A 48 -8.99 7.81 8.75
CA ARG A 48 -9.97 7.29 9.69
C ARG A 48 -11.18 6.78 8.96
N GLY A 49 -11.63 5.59 9.32
CA GLY A 49 -12.81 5.00 8.72
C GLY A 49 -12.68 3.50 8.71
N ARG A 50 -13.38 2.89 7.77
CA ARG A 50 -13.40 1.44 7.63
C ARG A 50 -12.05 0.87 7.23
N PHE A 51 -11.29 1.62 6.46
CA PHE A 51 -9.95 1.26 6.03
C PHE A 51 -8.94 2.18 6.68
N ASP A 52 -7.66 1.81 6.63
CA ASP A 52 -6.62 2.49 7.39
C ASP A 52 -5.72 3.36 6.53
N VAL A 53 -5.49 2.98 5.27
CA VAL A 53 -4.55 3.69 4.41
C VAL A 53 -5.11 3.86 3.01
N ILE A 54 -4.71 4.98 2.37
CA ILE A 54 -4.94 5.20 0.94
C ILE A 54 -3.59 5.50 0.31
N ASN A 55 -3.22 4.71 -0.69
CA ASN A 55 -1.99 4.88 -1.44
C ASN A 55 -2.36 5.20 -2.89
N VAL A 56 -1.83 6.29 -3.42
CA VAL A 56 -2.05 6.70 -4.80
C VAL A 56 -0.81 6.39 -5.60
N ILE A 57 -0.97 5.61 -6.65
CA ILE A 57 0.12 5.16 -7.51
C ILE A 57 -0.26 5.26 -8.98
N GLU A 58 0.73 5.14 -9.85
CA GLU A 58 0.53 5.18 -11.29
C GLU A 58 1.39 4.11 -11.95
N GLY A 59 0.79 3.35 -12.86
CA GLY A 59 1.49 2.28 -13.55
C GLY A 59 0.53 1.47 -14.42
N ASP A 60 1.02 0.35 -14.94
CA ASP A 60 0.15 -0.60 -15.62
C ASP A 60 -0.51 -1.54 -14.59
N TYR A 61 -1.60 -2.15 -15.01
CA TYR A 61 -2.40 -2.98 -14.11
C TYR A 61 -1.63 -4.20 -13.58
N GLU A 62 -0.79 -4.80 -14.42
CA GLU A 62 0.00 -5.97 -14.01
C GLU A 62 1.00 -5.61 -12.92
N SER A 63 1.66 -4.47 -13.05
CA SER A 63 2.60 -3.98 -12.03
C SER A 63 1.87 -3.68 -10.71
N VAL A 64 0.67 -3.11 -10.80
CA VAL A 64 -0.16 -2.84 -9.62
C VAL A 64 -0.59 -4.14 -8.93
N LEU A 65 -0.95 -5.17 -9.69
CA LEU A 65 -1.23 -6.48 -9.12
C LEU A 65 0.01 -7.08 -8.46
N GLY A 66 1.18 -6.92 -9.08
CA GLY A 66 2.44 -7.35 -8.48
C GLY A 66 2.71 -6.66 -7.15
N MET A 67 2.41 -5.39 -7.07
CA MET A 67 2.50 -4.62 -5.82
C MET A 67 1.56 -5.19 -4.75
N LYS A 68 0.31 -5.48 -5.12
CA LYS A 68 -0.65 -6.08 -4.19
C LYS A 68 -0.13 -7.39 -3.63
N VAL A 69 0.39 -8.27 -4.49
CA VAL A 69 0.94 -9.56 -4.07
C VAL A 69 2.13 -9.36 -3.13
N ALA A 70 3.02 -8.41 -3.44
CA ALA A 70 4.17 -8.12 -2.60
C ALA A 70 3.74 -7.64 -1.21
N ILE A 71 2.75 -6.75 -1.14
CA ILE A 71 2.22 -6.23 0.13
C ILE A 71 1.57 -7.36 0.94
N MET A 72 0.79 -8.22 0.30
CA MET A 72 0.16 -9.34 0.97
C MET A 72 1.18 -10.34 1.50
N ASN A 73 2.20 -10.65 0.70
CA ASN A 73 3.27 -11.57 1.12
C ASN A 73 4.13 -11.01 2.26
N ALA A 74 4.27 -9.70 2.32
CA ALA A 74 4.97 -9.05 3.42
C ALA A 74 4.13 -9.01 4.71
N GLY A 75 2.87 -9.41 4.65
CA GLY A 75 1.98 -9.43 5.82
C GLY A 75 1.58 -8.05 6.31
N LEU A 76 1.62 -7.05 5.44
CA LEU A 76 1.34 -5.66 5.82
C LEU A 76 -0.14 -5.34 5.87
N MET A 77 -0.93 -5.94 4.98
CA MET A 77 -2.35 -5.64 4.85
C MET A 77 -3.19 -6.90 4.97
N GLU A 78 -4.32 -6.78 5.64
CA GLU A 78 -5.33 -7.82 5.75
C GLU A 78 -6.22 -7.84 4.51
N ASP A 79 -6.51 -6.66 3.97
CA ASP A 79 -7.37 -6.49 2.81
C ASP A 79 -6.88 -5.31 1.99
N ILE A 80 -6.91 -5.45 0.67
CA ILE A 80 -6.48 -4.42 -0.27
C ILE A 80 -7.51 -4.30 -1.38
N MET A 81 -7.99 -3.07 -1.62
CA MET A 81 -8.86 -2.75 -2.73
C MET A 81 -8.10 -1.89 -3.73
N ILE A 82 -8.22 -2.21 -5.00
CA ILE A 82 -7.59 -1.47 -6.10
C ILE A 82 -8.68 -0.80 -6.92
N HIS A 83 -8.60 0.51 -7.04
CA HIS A 83 -9.53 1.29 -7.85
C HIS A 83 -8.75 2.06 -8.92
N GLU A 84 -9.08 1.82 -10.18
CA GLU A 84 -8.47 2.54 -11.29
C GLU A 84 -9.21 3.85 -11.53
N VAL A 85 -8.46 4.92 -11.71
CA VAL A 85 -9.00 6.24 -12.06
C VAL A 85 -9.20 6.27 -13.57
N PHE A 86 -10.41 6.49 -14.01
CA PHE A 86 -10.69 6.59 -15.44
C PHE A 86 -10.78 8.03 -15.91
#